data_ec97cad0042adf594b80aa4a695ed9a0
#
_entry.id   ec97cad0042adf594b80aa4a695ed9a0
#
_cell.length_a   1.000
_cell.length_b   1.000
_cell.length_c   1.000
_cell.angle_alpha   90.00
_cell.angle_beta   90.00
_cell.angle_gamma   90.00
#
_symmetry.space_group_name_H-M   'P 1'
#
loop_
_entity.id
_entity.type
_entity.pdbx_description
1 polymer ?
#
loop_
_entity_poly.entity_id
_entity_poly.type
_entity_poly.pdbx_seq_one_letter_code
_entity_poly.pdbx_strand_id
1 'polypeptide(L)'
;MVRRAPPSRRQLGFTYLTVMFVIAILLGGLAIVGETWETSARREKETELLFIGNQYRRAIGLFYEATPGTLKRYPRELADLVKDPRQPGTQRYLRKLFPDPITGKEWTIIRGADGGIQGVSSPSEGTPLKIAGFRVRDASFEGAQKYADWKFIHAPAAATAKPAAKPDAKPAAPGAAGPEVSNPPTMQGSR
;
A
#
# COMPACT_ATOMS: atom_id res chain seq x y z
N MET A 1 -21.64 -34.14 77.08
CA MET A 1 -21.10 -34.81 75.86
C MET A 1 -21.39 -33.98 74.60
N VAL A 2 -20.39 -33.21 74.11
CA VAL A 2 -20.54 -32.37 72.90
C VAL A 2 -19.98 -33.14 71.74
N ARG A 3 -20.86 -33.52 70.81
CA ARG A 3 -20.45 -34.14 69.53
C ARG A 3 -19.87 -33.09 68.57
N ARG A 4 -18.56 -33.13 68.37
CA ARG A 4 -17.90 -32.37 67.25
C ARG A 4 -18.20 -33.10 65.92
N ALA A 5 -18.84 -32.41 64.98
CA ALA A 5 -19.01 -32.85 63.65
C ALA A 5 -17.65 -32.81 62.87
N PRO A 6 -17.33 -33.82 62.02
CA PRO A 6 -16.09 -33.83 61.27
C PRO A 6 -16.13 -32.78 60.14
N PRO A 7 -15.02 -32.14 59.82
CA PRO A 7 -14.98 -31.18 58.74
C PRO A 7 -15.14 -31.89 57.38
N SER A 8 -16.04 -31.37 56.56
CA SER A 8 -16.35 -31.91 55.22
C SER A 8 -15.17 -31.71 54.27
N ARG A 9 -14.44 -32.78 53.97
CA ARG A 9 -13.30 -32.85 53.03
C ARG A 9 -13.67 -32.70 51.54
N ARG A 10 -14.89 -32.30 51.19
CA ARG A 10 -15.38 -32.31 49.79
C ARG A 10 -15.17 -31.02 49.00
N GLN A 11 -14.54 -29.99 49.55
CA GLN A 11 -14.44 -28.70 48.86
C GLN A 11 -13.11 -28.42 48.11
N LEU A 12 -12.08 -29.25 48.30
CA LEU A 12 -10.74 -29.01 47.69
C LEU A 12 -10.69 -29.30 46.20
N GLY A 13 -11.54 -30.19 45.66
CA GLY A 13 -11.56 -30.52 44.25
C GLY A 13 -12.24 -29.46 43.38
N PHE A 14 -13.26 -28.78 43.93
CA PHE A 14 -14.02 -27.77 43.17
C PHE A 14 -13.21 -26.48 42.98
N THR A 15 -12.47 -26.05 44.00
CA THR A 15 -11.59 -24.87 43.90
C THR A 15 -10.48 -25.04 42.89
N TYR A 16 -9.86 -26.23 42.80
CA TYR A 16 -8.85 -26.52 41.82
C TYR A 16 -9.43 -26.46 40.37
N LEU A 17 -10.58 -27.06 40.12
CA LEU A 17 -11.25 -27.04 38.86
C LEU A 17 -11.64 -25.61 38.44
N THR A 18 -12.14 -24.81 39.40
CA THR A 18 -12.50 -23.42 39.15
C THR A 18 -11.27 -22.56 38.79
N VAL A 19 -10.16 -22.74 39.51
CA VAL A 19 -8.90 -22.02 39.20
C VAL A 19 -8.37 -22.42 37.85
N MET A 20 -8.36 -23.71 37.49
CA MET A 20 -7.97 -24.18 36.18
C MET A 20 -8.84 -23.57 35.06
N PHE A 21 -10.15 -23.48 35.27
CA PHE A 21 -11.08 -22.90 34.30
C PHE A 21 -10.86 -21.38 34.15
N VAL A 22 -10.62 -20.66 35.24
CA VAL A 22 -10.29 -19.23 35.19
C VAL A 22 -8.99 -18.98 34.47
N ILE A 23 -7.94 -19.78 34.73
CA ILE A 23 -6.66 -19.68 34.01
C ILE A 23 -6.85 -19.96 32.52
N ALA A 24 -7.63 -20.98 32.14
CA ALA A 24 -7.91 -21.29 30.74
C ALA A 24 -8.64 -20.15 30.01
N ILE A 25 -9.61 -19.50 30.66
CA ILE A 25 -10.31 -18.33 30.11
C ILE A 25 -9.35 -17.13 29.97
N LEU A 26 -8.51 -16.88 30.97
CA LEU A 26 -7.54 -15.78 30.93
C LEU A 26 -6.51 -15.98 29.81
N LEU A 27 -5.98 -17.20 29.64
CA LEU A 27 -5.03 -17.51 28.57
C LEU A 27 -5.68 -17.42 27.19
N GLY A 28 -6.93 -17.90 27.05
CA GLY A 28 -7.70 -17.76 25.82
C GLY A 28 -7.97 -16.28 25.45
N GLY A 29 -8.29 -15.47 26.44
CA GLY A 29 -8.51 -14.03 26.25
C GLY A 29 -7.25 -13.27 25.80
N LEU A 30 -6.08 -13.62 26.36
CA LEU A 30 -4.80 -13.01 25.97
C LEU A 30 -4.42 -13.32 24.50
N ALA A 31 -4.73 -14.50 23.99
CA ALA A 31 -4.43 -14.87 22.60
C ALA A 31 -5.17 -13.97 21.59
N ILE A 32 -6.44 -13.65 21.84
CA ILE A 32 -7.26 -12.78 20.96
C ILE A 32 -6.73 -11.34 20.93
N VAL A 33 -6.22 -10.84 22.05
CA VAL A 33 -5.67 -9.49 22.14
C VAL A 33 -4.40 -9.33 21.30
N GLY A 34 -3.58 -10.37 21.21
CA GLY A 34 -2.32 -10.34 20.44
C GLY A 34 -2.54 -10.09 18.94
N GLU A 35 -3.53 -10.74 18.32
CA GLU A 35 -3.82 -10.61 16.87
C GLU A 35 -4.30 -9.21 16.48
N THR A 36 -5.10 -8.57 17.34
CA THR A 36 -5.60 -7.22 17.08
C THR A 36 -4.50 -6.17 17.13
N TRP A 37 -3.52 -6.34 17.99
CA TRP A 37 -2.37 -5.44 18.12
C TRP A 37 -1.45 -5.50 16.91
N GLU A 38 -1.17 -6.70 16.41
CA GLU A 38 -0.33 -6.88 15.22
C GLU A 38 -0.95 -6.21 13.98
N THR A 39 -2.25 -6.40 13.78
CA THR A 39 -2.96 -5.78 12.65
C THR A 39 -2.98 -4.26 12.74
N SER A 40 -3.19 -3.71 13.95
CA SER A 40 -3.16 -2.27 14.16
C SER A 40 -1.78 -1.68 13.91
N ALA A 41 -0.73 -2.32 14.41
CA ALA A 41 0.65 -1.89 14.20
C ALA A 41 1.05 -1.94 12.70
N ARG A 42 0.57 -2.94 11.97
CA ARG A 42 0.80 -3.01 10.50
C ARG A 42 0.10 -1.86 9.76
N ARG A 43 -1.14 -1.53 10.10
CA ARG A 43 -1.87 -0.39 9.51
C ARG A 43 -1.19 0.95 9.78
N GLU A 44 -0.65 1.12 10.97
CA GLU A 44 0.10 2.32 11.33
C GLU A 44 1.37 2.46 10.49
N LYS A 45 2.15 1.38 10.35
CA LYS A 45 3.33 1.33 9.48
C LYS A 45 2.99 1.61 8.01
N GLU A 46 1.88 1.10 7.49
CA GLU A 46 1.42 1.43 6.13
C GLU A 46 1.09 2.91 5.96
N THR A 47 0.42 3.49 6.94
CA THR A 47 0.12 4.93 6.93
C THR A 47 1.38 5.75 6.95
N GLU A 48 2.36 5.37 7.76
CA GLU A 48 3.68 6.00 7.81
C GLU A 48 4.46 5.81 6.51
N LEU A 49 4.41 4.61 5.90
CA LEU A 49 5.01 4.31 4.59
C LEU A 49 4.47 5.25 3.51
N LEU A 50 3.15 5.41 3.42
CA LEU A 50 2.51 6.33 2.49
C LEU A 50 2.91 7.79 2.76
N PHE A 51 3.02 8.17 4.02
CA PHE A 51 3.40 9.52 4.41
C PHE A 51 4.86 9.83 4.02
N ILE A 52 5.80 8.96 4.41
CA ILE A 52 7.23 9.14 4.13
C ILE A 52 7.52 9.01 2.63
N GLY A 53 6.94 8.01 1.95
CA GLY A 53 7.10 7.84 0.52
C GLY A 53 6.63 9.06 -0.27
N ASN A 54 5.50 9.66 0.13
CA ASN A 54 5.03 10.90 -0.48
C ASN A 54 5.91 12.11 -0.13
N GLN A 55 6.58 12.15 1.02
CA GLN A 55 7.59 13.18 1.32
C GLN A 55 8.78 13.06 0.37
N TYR A 56 9.30 11.84 0.14
CA TYR A 56 10.37 11.61 -0.85
C TYR A 56 9.94 12.03 -2.24
N ARG A 57 8.76 11.60 -2.71
CA ARG A 57 8.21 12.00 -4.02
C ARG A 57 8.16 13.53 -4.17
N ARG A 58 7.67 14.24 -3.14
CA ARG A 58 7.60 15.69 -3.13
C ARG A 58 8.99 16.33 -3.12
N ALA A 59 9.90 15.83 -2.29
CA ALA A 59 11.27 16.36 -2.20
C ALA A 59 12.02 16.19 -3.53
N ILE A 60 11.88 15.04 -4.20
CA ILE A 60 12.44 14.78 -5.53
C ILE A 60 11.86 15.78 -6.55
N GLY A 61 10.56 16.03 -6.51
CA GLY A 61 9.90 16.99 -7.38
C GLY A 61 10.43 18.41 -7.17
N LEU A 62 10.52 18.87 -5.93
CA LEU A 62 11.06 20.19 -5.60
C LEU A 62 12.53 20.34 -6.03
N PHE A 63 13.35 19.30 -5.85
CA PHE A 63 14.73 19.31 -6.33
C PHE A 63 14.80 19.42 -7.86
N TYR A 64 13.93 18.69 -8.57
CA TYR A 64 13.83 18.75 -10.01
C TYR A 64 13.41 20.13 -10.50
N GLU A 65 12.38 20.73 -9.90
CA GLU A 65 11.88 22.05 -10.24
C GLU A 65 12.89 23.18 -9.93
N ALA A 66 13.61 23.07 -8.81
CA ALA A 66 14.62 24.02 -8.38
C ALA A 66 15.90 23.98 -9.25
N THR A 67 16.03 23.02 -10.18
CA THR A 67 17.18 22.99 -11.10
C THR A 67 17.13 24.21 -12.02
N PRO A 68 18.17 25.07 -12.03
CA PRO A 68 18.20 26.23 -12.91
C PRO A 68 18.34 25.82 -14.39
N GLY A 69 17.78 26.64 -15.28
CA GLY A 69 17.82 26.40 -16.71
C GLY A 69 16.71 25.49 -17.25
N THR A 70 16.78 25.22 -18.54
CA THR A 70 15.77 24.43 -19.29
C THR A 70 15.94 22.91 -19.09
N LEU A 71 17.16 22.46 -18.82
CA LEU A 71 17.48 21.04 -18.61
C LEU A 71 17.32 20.70 -17.13
N LYS A 72 16.13 20.28 -16.75
CA LYS A 72 15.83 19.79 -15.40
C LYS A 72 16.56 18.48 -15.14
N ARG A 73 17.06 18.30 -13.91
CA ARG A 73 17.81 17.11 -13.48
C ARG A 73 17.29 16.57 -12.17
N TYR A 74 17.27 15.26 -12.06
CA TYR A 74 16.96 14.54 -10.84
C TYR A 74 18.20 14.44 -9.93
N PRO A 75 18.02 14.26 -8.60
CA PRO A 75 19.13 14.03 -7.68
C PRO A 75 19.86 12.73 -8.01
N ARG A 76 21.16 12.69 -7.78
CA ARG A 76 21.97 11.47 -7.97
C ARG A 76 21.94 10.57 -6.75
N GLU A 77 21.84 11.18 -5.57
CA GLU A 77 21.79 10.53 -4.27
C GLU A 77 20.63 11.09 -3.44
N LEU A 78 20.11 10.27 -2.52
CA LEU A 78 19.07 10.73 -1.59
C LEU A 78 19.60 11.79 -0.63
N ALA A 79 20.91 11.81 -0.36
CA ALA A 79 21.57 12.84 0.45
C ALA A 79 21.42 14.25 -0.14
N ASP A 80 21.34 14.37 -1.48
CA ASP A 80 21.13 15.64 -2.19
C ASP A 80 19.81 16.31 -1.80
N LEU A 81 18.81 15.53 -1.36
CA LEU A 81 17.52 16.05 -0.88
C LEU A 81 17.64 16.70 0.50
N VAL A 82 18.62 16.29 1.31
CA VAL A 82 18.86 16.87 2.63
C VAL A 82 19.74 18.13 2.55
N LYS A 83 20.68 18.13 1.60
CA LYS A 83 21.56 19.26 1.33
C LYS A 83 21.85 19.32 -0.18
N ASP A 84 21.27 20.31 -0.86
CA ASP A 84 21.50 20.51 -2.30
C ASP A 84 22.92 21.04 -2.54
N PRO A 85 23.81 20.25 -3.20
CA PRO A 85 25.18 20.70 -3.46
C PRO A 85 25.27 21.80 -4.51
N ARG A 86 24.20 22.07 -5.24
CA ARG A 86 24.14 23.07 -6.34
C ARG A 86 23.90 24.50 -5.84
N GLN A 87 23.42 24.62 -4.61
CA GLN A 87 23.06 25.91 -4.02
C GLN A 87 24.16 26.37 -3.05
N PRO A 88 24.64 27.63 -3.14
CA PRO A 88 25.64 28.16 -2.21
C PRO A 88 25.10 28.29 -0.77
N GLY A 89 23.77 28.31 -0.60
CA GLY A 89 23.09 28.32 0.69
C GLY A 89 22.64 26.92 1.10
N THR A 90 22.18 26.75 2.36
CA THR A 90 21.64 25.50 2.83
C THR A 90 20.19 25.32 2.35
N GLN A 91 20.01 24.78 1.13
CA GLN A 91 18.71 24.40 0.62
C GLN A 91 18.41 22.96 0.99
N ARG A 92 17.26 22.73 1.63
CA ARG A 92 16.81 21.41 2.07
C ARG A 92 15.41 21.14 1.56
N TYR A 93 15.21 20.00 0.92
CA TYR A 93 13.90 19.51 0.47
C TYR A 93 13.35 18.46 1.42
N LEU A 94 14.26 17.79 2.15
CA LEU A 94 13.93 16.81 3.18
C LEU A 94 14.68 17.15 4.48
N ARG A 95 14.06 16.97 5.64
CA ARG A 95 14.69 17.26 6.92
C ARG A 95 15.82 16.29 7.27
N LYS A 96 15.60 15.02 7.00
CA LYS A 96 16.53 13.89 7.21
C LYS A 96 16.16 12.75 6.26
N LEU A 97 17.05 11.81 6.08
CA LEU A 97 16.72 10.54 5.44
C LEU A 97 15.95 9.69 6.43
N PHE A 98 14.76 9.27 6.01
CA PHE A 98 13.91 8.37 6.79
C PHE A 98 14.11 6.96 6.28
N PRO A 99 14.29 5.95 7.16
CA PRO A 99 14.29 4.55 6.76
C PRO A 99 12.86 4.13 6.34
N ASP A 100 12.76 3.00 5.64
CA ASP A 100 11.48 2.38 5.32
C ASP A 100 10.76 1.90 6.60
N PRO A 101 9.53 2.34 6.88
CA PRO A 101 8.81 1.97 8.11
C PRO A 101 8.47 0.49 8.23
N ILE A 102 8.36 -0.21 7.11
CA ILE A 102 8.01 -1.65 7.10
C ILE A 102 9.22 -2.48 7.51
N THR A 103 10.37 -2.23 6.88
CA THR A 103 11.58 -3.05 7.04
C THR A 103 12.62 -2.44 7.97
N GLY A 104 12.56 -1.13 8.22
CA GLY A 104 13.61 -0.37 8.93
C GLY A 104 14.88 -0.18 8.12
N LYS A 105 14.92 -0.62 6.85
CA LYS A 105 16.07 -0.55 5.96
C LYS A 105 16.03 0.68 5.07
N GLU A 106 17.03 0.80 4.21
CA GLU A 106 17.06 1.84 3.17
C GLU A 106 16.02 1.55 2.08
N TRP A 107 15.53 2.61 1.45
CA TRP A 107 14.59 2.54 0.35
C TRP A 107 15.24 1.98 -0.91
N THR A 108 14.46 1.24 -1.68
CA THR A 108 14.84 0.86 -3.05
C THR A 108 14.72 2.08 -3.95
N ILE A 109 15.82 2.43 -4.62
CA ILE A 109 15.91 3.62 -5.47
C ILE A 109 15.41 3.30 -6.87
N ILE A 110 14.50 4.13 -7.38
CA ILE A 110 14.00 4.06 -8.74
C ILE A 110 14.68 5.16 -9.55
N ARG A 111 15.52 4.75 -10.52
CA ARG A 111 16.25 5.68 -11.38
C ARG A 111 15.54 5.89 -12.72
N GLY A 112 15.63 7.10 -13.25
CA GLY A 112 15.19 7.42 -14.59
C GLY A 112 16.23 7.11 -15.67
N ALA A 113 15.89 7.41 -16.92
CA ALA A 113 16.76 7.20 -18.07
C ALA A 113 18.05 8.05 -18.01
N ASP A 114 18.00 9.17 -17.31
CA ASP A 114 19.13 10.08 -17.06
C ASP A 114 20.04 9.62 -15.89
N GLY A 115 19.75 8.47 -15.30
CA GLY A 115 20.45 7.93 -14.13
C GLY A 115 20.12 8.64 -12.81
N GLY A 116 19.33 9.70 -12.81
CA GLY A 116 18.86 10.39 -11.63
C GLY A 116 17.74 9.63 -10.90
N ILE A 117 17.55 9.94 -9.63
CA ILE A 117 16.55 9.31 -8.77
C ILE A 117 15.19 9.95 -9.03
N GLN A 118 14.29 9.22 -9.68
CA GLN A 118 12.91 9.66 -9.94
C GLN A 118 11.94 9.30 -8.82
N GLY A 119 12.28 8.30 -8.01
CA GLY A 119 11.39 7.84 -6.95
C GLY A 119 12.03 6.81 -6.04
N VAL A 120 11.23 6.37 -5.08
CA VAL A 120 11.61 5.32 -4.13
C VAL A 120 10.48 4.31 -3.97
N SER A 121 10.81 3.08 -3.57
CA SER A 121 9.84 2.05 -3.17
C SER A 121 10.34 1.32 -1.94
N SER A 122 9.43 0.68 -1.20
CA SER A 122 9.83 -0.19 -0.08
C SER A 122 10.57 -1.42 -0.60
N PRO A 123 11.61 -1.91 0.07
CA PRO A 123 12.24 -3.18 -0.25
C PRO A 123 11.43 -4.40 0.23
N SER A 124 10.26 -4.19 0.84
CA SER A 124 9.44 -5.25 1.43
C SER A 124 8.64 -6.03 0.39
N GLU A 125 8.79 -7.34 0.39
CA GLU A 125 8.00 -8.30 -0.40
C GLU A 125 6.66 -8.68 0.27
N GLY A 126 6.37 -8.11 1.45
CA GLY A 126 5.14 -8.39 2.19
C GLY A 126 3.90 -7.89 1.47
N THR A 127 2.75 -8.53 1.77
CA THR A 127 1.45 -8.15 1.19
C THR A 127 0.84 -6.98 1.96
N PRO A 128 0.42 -5.90 1.27
CA PRO A 128 -0.25 -4.77 1.87
C PRO A 128 -1.63 -5.15 2.44
N LEU A 129 -2.00 -4.54 3.57
CA LEU A 129 -3.36 -4.64 4.10
C LEU A 129 -4.31 -3.69 3.36
N LYS A 130 -3.80 -2.53 2.96
CA LYS A 130 -4.56 -1.55 2.19
C LYS A 130 -4.53 -1.88 0.71
N ILE A 131 -5.68 -2.28 0.16
CA ILE A 131 -5.83 -2.67 -1.25
C ILE A 131 -6.59 -1.63 -2.10
N ALA A 132 -7.32 -0.72 -1.47
CA ALA A 132 -8.16 0.27 -2.14
C ALA A 132 -8.31 1.56 -1.33
N GLY A 133 -8.93 2.59 -1.93
CA GLY A 133 -9.20 3.86 -1.27
C GLY A 133 -7.94 4.72 -1.12
N PHE A 134 -7.06 4.68 -2.08
CA PHE A 134 -5.89 5.54 -2.15
C PHE A 134 -6.27 6.95 -2.62
N ARG A 135 -5.43 7.92 -2.31
CA ARG A 135 -5.57 9.27 -2.88
C ARG A 135 -5.28 9.21 -4.38
N VAL A 136 -5.83 10.14 -5.14
CA VAL A 136 -5.66 10.22 -6.61
C VAL A 136 -4.19 10.07 -7.05
N ARG A 137 -3.27 10.71 -6.32
CA ARG A 137 -1.82 10.63 -6.60
C ARG A 137 -1.21 9.24 -6.35
N ASP A 138 -1.88 8.38 -5.59
CA ASP A 138 -1.42 7.06 -5.17
C ASP A 138 -2.33 5.96 -5.76
N ALA A 139 -3.22 6.32 -6.71
CA ALA A 139 -4.17 5.40 -7.34
C ALA A 139 -3.49 4.20 -8.03
N SER A 140 -2.23 4.35 -8.46
CA SER A 140 -1.44 3.26 -9.04
C SER A 140 -1.08 2.15 -8.05
N PHE A 141 -1.34 2.34 -6.75
CA PHE A 141 -1.08 1.34 -5.71
C PHE A 141 -2.26 0.38 -5.51
N GLU A 142 -3.41 0.67 -6.12
CA GLU A 142 -4.58 -0.21 -6.03
C GLU A 142 -4.30 -1.56 -6.67
N GLY A 143 -4.62 -2.62 -5.92
CA GLY A 143 -4.38 -4.00 -6.35
C GLY A 143 -2.93 -4.47 -6.30
N ALA A 144 -2.00 -3.68 -5.75
CA ALA A 144 -0.62 -4.09 -5.55
C ALA A 144 -0.54 -5.30 -4.61
N GLN A 145 0.27 -6.29 -4.99
CA GLN A 145 0.45 -7.53 -4.22
C GLN A 145 1.56 -7.40 -3.17
N LYS A 146 2.47 -6.45 -3.36
CA LYS A 146 3.64 -6.25 -2.50
C LYS A 146 3.85 -4.78 -2.20
N TYR A 147 4.47 -4.47 -1.04
CA TYR A 147 4.87 -3.09 -0.74
C TYR A 147 5.93 -2.58 -1.73
N ALA A 148 6.75 -3.45 -2.31
CA ALA A 148 7.71 -3.11 -3.36
C ALA A 148 7.05 -2.51 -4.63
N ASP A 149 5.77 -2.82 -4.86
CA ASP A 149 5.00 -2.29 -5.99
C ASP A 149 4.50 -0.85 -5.75
N TRP A 150 4.53 -0.38 -4.49
CA TRP A 150 4.20 1.00 -4.15
C TRP A 150 5.35 1.93 -4.52
N LYS A 151 5.35 2.36 -5.79
CA LYS A 151 6.41 3.19 -6.36
C LYS A 151 6.07 4.67 -6.20
N PHE A 152 6.77 5.36 -5.32
CA PHE A 152 6.63 6.80 -5.10
C PHE A 152 7.45 7.59 -6.12
N ILE A 153 6.99 7.64 -7.36
CA ILE A 153 7.68 8.28 -8.48
C ILE A 153 7.17 9.71 -8.66
N HIS A 154 8.10 10.65 -8.85
CA HIS A 154 7.77 11.98 -9.34
C HIS A 154 7.63 11.95 -10.86
N ALA A 155 6.44 12.26 -11.37
CA ALA A 155 6.20 12.49 -12.79
C ALA A 155 6.03 14.00 -13.01
N PRO A 156 6.82 14.63 -13.88
CA PRO A 156 6.61 16.03 -14.25
C PRO A 156 5.20 16.24 -14.81
N ALA A 157 4.60 17.40 -14.59
CA ALA A 157 3.24 17.70 -15.03
C ALA A 157 2.99 17.49 -16.53
N ALA A 158 4.03 17.57 -17.36
CA ALA A 158 3.97 17.28 -18.78
C ALA A 158 3.77 15.77 -19.10
N ALA A 159 4.08 14.87 -18.16
CA ALA A 159 3.98 13.41 -18.37
C ALA A 159 2.65 12.81 -17.88
N THR A 160 1.86 13.55 -17.12
CA THR A 160 0.59 13.08 -16.54
C THR A 160 -0.61 13.16 -17.50
N ALA A 161 -0.41 13.58 -18.75
CA ALA A 161 -1.49 13.77 -19.73
C ALA A 161 -1.95 12.49 -20.47
N LYS A 162 -1.51 11.28 -20.06
CA LYS A 162 -2.01 10.04 -20.68
C LYS A 162 -2.50 9.08 -19.60
N PRO A 163 -3.82 8.94 -19.40
CA PRO A 163 -4.37 7.81 -18.68
C PRO A 163 -4.00 6.55 -19.47
N ALA A 164 -3.33 5.60 -18.84
CA ALA A 164 -3.14 4.27 -19.41
C ALA A 164 -4.54 3.69 -19.63
N ALA A 165 -4.94 3.58 -20.89
CA ALA A 165 -6.11 2.83 -21.30
C ALA A 165 -5.92 1.39 -20.82
N LYS A 166 -6.84 0.89 -20.00
CA LYS A 166 -6.99 -0.54 -19.76
C LYS A 166 -7.15 -1.22 -21.11
N PRO A 167 -6.46 -2.34 -21.37
CA PRO A 167 -6.83 -3.16 -22.52
C PRO A 167 -8.23 -3.71 -22.26
N ASP A 168 -9.20 -3.28 -23.07
CA ASP A 168 -10.54 -3.85 -23.10
C ASP A 168 -10.45 -5.34 -23.39
N ALA A 169 -10.74 -6.15 -22.39
CA ALA A 169 -11.06 -7.55 -22.58
C ALA A 169 -12.41 -7.62 -23.27
N LYS A 170 -12.40 -7.84 -24.58
CA LYS A 170 -13.55 -8.14 -25.43
C LYS A 170 -14.23 -9.41 -24.90
N PRO A 171 -15.50 -9.38 -24.50
CA PRO A 171 -16.25 -10.61 -24.27
C PRO A 171 -16.55 -11.27 -25.60
N ALA A 172 -16.12 -12.50 -25.77
CA ALA A 172 -16.56 -13.36 -26.86
C ALA A 172 -18.05 -13.65 -26.67
N ALA A 173 -18.87 -13.29 -27.67
CA ALA A 173 -20.25 -13.70 -27.77
C ALA A 173 -20.33 -15.15 -28.28
N PRO A 174 -21.19 -16.01 -27.70
CA PRO A 174 -21.51 -17.31 -28.30
C PRO A 174 -22.54 -17.13 -29.42
N GLY A 175 -22.27 -17.79 -30.53
CA GLY A 175 -23.16 -17.84 -31.68
C GLY A 175 -24.49 -18.50 -31.37
N ALA A 176 -25.54 -17.97 -31.97
CA ALA A 176 -26.80 -18.67 -32.19
C ALA A 176 -27.20 -18.50 -33.66
N ALA A 177 -27.23 -19.62 -34.33
CA ALA A 177 -27.77 -19.78 -35.68
C ALA A 177 -29.29 -19.77 -35.65
N GLY A 178 -29.91 -19.33 -36.76
CA GLY A 178 -31.31 -19.60 -37.08
C GLY A 178 -31.97 -18.53 -37.90
N PRO A 179 -32.96 -18.85 -38.70
CA PRO A 179 -32.78 -19.18 -40.10
C PRO A 179 -33.35 -18.07 -41.03
N GLU A 180 -32.91 -18.18 -42.25
CA GLU A 180 -33.38 -17.59 -43.48
C GLU A 180 -34.92 -17.49 -43.60
N VAL A 181 -35.44 -16.27 -43.88
CA VAL A 181 -36.74 -16.09 -44.49
C VAL A 181 -36.60 -15.16 -45.69
N SER A 182 -36.64 -15.81 -46.83
CA SER A 182 -36.84 -15.31 -48.17
C SER A 182 -38.10 -14.45 -48.26
N ASN A 183 -38.00 -13.29 -48.87
CA ASN A 183 -39.16 -12.68 -49.52
C ASN A 183 -38.75 -11.83 -50.74
N PRO A 184 -39.55 -11.91 -51.84
CA PRO A 184 -39.14 -11.56 -53.18
C PRO A 184 -39.43 -10.08 -53.55
N PRO A 185 -39.06 -9.65 -54.75
CA PRO A 185 -39.05 -8.26 -55.15
C PRO A 185 -40.40 -7.78 -55.63
N THR A 186 -40.74 -6.54 -55.31
CA THR A 186 -41.86 -5.84 -55.97
C THR A 186 -41.33 -4.71 -56.83
N MET A 187 -41.62 -4.88 -58.09
CA MET A 187 -41.45 -3.90 -59.17
C MET A 187 -42.45 -2.77 -59.12
N GLN A 188 -42.13 -1.73 -59.90
CA GLN A 188 -42.98 -0.67 -60.48
C GLN A 188 -43.10 0.59 -59.63
N GLY A 189 -43.06 1.77 -60.21
CA GLY A 189 -43.00 2.26 -61.56
C GLY A 189 -43.19 3.79 -61.54
N SER A 190 -42.65 4.36 -62.50
CA SER A 190 -43.02 5.56 -63.25
C SER A 190 -43.84 6.66 -62.57
N ARG A 191 -43.34 7.79 -62.45
CA ARG A 191 -43.53 8.98 -63.31
C ARG A 191 -42.77 10.17 -62.80
#